data_37e2cefa2e10b7b3b8d12ab70f27a219
#
_entry.id   37e2cefa2e10b7b3b8d12ab70f27a219
#
_cell.length_a   1.000
_cell.length_b   1.000
_cell.length_c   1.000
_cell.angle_alpha   90.00
_cell.angle_beta   90.00
_cell.angle_gamma   90.00
#
_symmetry.space_group_name_H-M   'P 1'
#
loop_
_entity.id
_entity.type
_entity.pdbx_description
1 polymer ?
#
loop_
_entity_poly.entity_id
_entity_poly.type
_entity_poly.pdbx_seq_one_letter_code
_entity_poly.pdbx_strand_id
1 'polypeptide(L)'
;MDTATYAAEAVLEENHWWYVGRRVLFSEIIKTLRVPENADVLDVGTSAGTSLRMLRELGFSKIRGLDQSPDAIRYCAEKGLGTVDLGDICALPFDDCRFDLVLATDIIEHVEDDLLALRELRRVLKPGAYLLVTVPTFEILWGLEDDVSHHKRRYRLPELLEKLNQTNFVPSQYFYFNYLLFLPILATRLIMRMINVKVATEGEINTAWTNRVLAPLFRFDVLTAPRVRPPIGVSALVLATRQ
;
A
#
# COMPACT_ATOMS: atom_id res chain seq x y z
N MET A 1 4.67 12.30 6.13
CA MET A 1 5.66 12.36 5.01
C MET A 1 6.00 13.80 4.68
N ASP A 2 7.26 14.09 4.35
CA ASP A 2 7.68 15.45 3.96
C ASP A 2 7.40 15.72 2.48
N THR A 3 7.23 17.01 2.09
CA THR A 3 7.01 17.43 0.68
C THR A 3 8.05 16.87 -0.31
N ALA A 4 9.32 16.75 0.13
CA ALA A 4 10.39 16.17 -0.68
C ALA A 4 10.15 14.68 -1.00
N THR A 5 9.57 13.93 -0.09
CA THR A 5 9.24 12.52 -0.27
C THR A 5 8.15 12.32 -1.33
N TYR A 6 7.09 13.12 -1.29
CA TYR A 6 6.05 13.11 -2.34
C TYR A 6 6.60 13.43 -3.74
N ALA A 7 7.52 14.39 -3.83
CA ALA A 7 8.16 14.74 -5.10
C ALA A 7 9.03 13.59 -5.64
N ALA A 8 9.79 12.92 -4.76
CA ALA A 8 10.59 11.76 -5.12
C ALA A 8 9.71 10.58 -5.56
N GLU A 9 8.64 10.28 -4.82
CA GLU A 9 7.69 9.24 -5.19
C GLU A 9 7.03 9.51 -6.54
N ALA A 10 6.62 10.76 -6.80
CA ALA A 10 5.99 11.12 -8.07
C ALA A 10 6.87 10.86 -9.30
N VAL A 11 8.19 10.86 -9.14
CA VAL A 11 9.16 10.53 -10.20
C VAL A 11 9.41 9.01 -10.26
N LEU A 12 9.52 8.36 -9.10
CA LEU A 12 9.88 6.94 -8.99
C LEU A 12 8.72 6.00 -9.35
N GLU A 13 7.48 6.37 -9.05
CA GLU A 13 6.32 5.49 -9.16
C GLU A 13 6.08 4.90 -10.58
N GLU A 14 6.54 5.59 -11.61
CA GLU A 14 6.32 5.12 -12.99
C GLU A 14 7.18 3.90 -13.33
N ASN A 15 8.46 3.93 -12.92
CA ASN A 15 9.47 3.02 -13.43
C ASN A 15 10.18 2.21 -12.35
N HIS A 16 10.06 2.58 -11.08
CA HIS A 16 10.74 1.87 -10.01
C HIS A 16 10.12 0.47 -9.81
N TRP A 17 10.97 -0.56 -9.71
CA TRP A 17 10.59 -1.97 -9.62
C TRP A 17 9.53 -2.25 -8.55
N TRP A 18 9.61 -1.57 -7.41
CA TRP A 18 8.70 -1.70 -6.28
C TRP A 18 7.27 -1.27 -6.65
N TYR A 19 7.10 -0.04 -7.15
CA TYR A 19 5.78 0.49 -7.53
C TYR A 19 5.18 -0.28 -8.70
N VAL A 20 5.99 -0.62 -9.71
CA VAL A 20 5.54 -1.42 -10.85
C VAL A 20 5.06 -2.80 -10.41
N GLY A 21 5.84 -3.50 -9.57
CA GLY A 21 5.46 -4.82 -9.07
C GLY A 21 4.21 -4.79 -8.19
N ARG A 22 4.05 -3.78 -7.34
CA ARG A 22 2.83 -3.60 -6.53
C ARG A 22 1.59 -3.38 -7.39
N ARG A 23 1.67 -2.52 -8.44
CA ARG A 23 0.56 -2.37 -9.39
C ARG A 23 0.16 -3.69 -10.05
N VAL A 24 1.13 -4.52 -10.43
CA VAL A 24 0.85 -5.86 -10.95
C VAL A 24 0.12 -6.71 -9.91
N LEU A 25 0.61 -6.75 -8.67
CA LEU A 25 -0.01 -7.52 -7.60
C LEU A 25 -1.46 -7.10 -7.36
N PHE A 26 -1.68 -5.81 -7.14
CA PHE A 26 -3.01 -5.28 -6.83
C PHE A 26 -3.98 -5.48 -8.01
N SER A 27 -3.52 -5.24 -9.24
CA SER A 27 -4.32 -5.49 -10.44
C SER A 27 -4.76 -6.96 -10.53
N GLU A 28 -3.85 -7.90 -10.31
CA GLU A 28 -4.18 -9.34 -10.36
C GLU A 28 -5.17 -9.74 -9.24
N ILE A 29 -5.01 -9.19 -8.04
CA ILE A 29 -5.97 -9.44 -6.95
C ILE A 29 -7.35 -8.83 -7.29
N ILE A 30 -7.39 -7.57 -7.70
CA ILE A 30 -8.65 -6.87 -8.01
C ILE A 30 -9.40 -7.55 -9.15
N LYS A 31 -8.74 -8.04 -10.19
CA LYS A 31 -9.36 -8.81 -11.29
C LYS A 31 -10.07 -10.09 -10.82
N THR A 32 -9.68 -10.65 -9.66
CA THR A 32 -10.37 -11.82 -9.10
C THR A 32 -11.66 -11.46 -8.37
N LEU A 33 -11.88 -10.18 -8.08
CA LEU A 33 -13.04 -9.72 -7.34
C LEU A 33 -14.27 -9.59 -8.24
N ARG A 34 -15.44 -9.79 -7.67
CA ARG A 34 -16.72 -9.53 -8.34
C ARG A 34 -17.15 -8.09 -8.13
N VAL A 35 -16.29 -7.15 -8.56
CA VAL A 35 -16.54 -5.71 -8.45
C VAL A 35 -16.80 -5.18 -9.88
N PRO A 36 -17.99 -4.59 -10.14
CA PRO A 36 -18.31 -4.08 -11.47
C PRO A 36 -17.51 -2.80 -11.79
N GLU A 37 -17.27 -2.51 -13.07
CA GLU A 37 -16.50 -1.34 -13.51
C GLU A 37 -17.11 0.01 -13.08
N ASN A 38 -18.42 0.04 -12.86
CA ASN A 38 -19.14 1.21 -12.37
C ASN A 38 -19.21 1.32 -10.84
N ALA A 39 -18.49 0.46 -10.11
CA ALA A 39 -18.41 0.49 -8.66
C ALA A 39 -17.77 1.77 -8.14
N ASP A 40 -18.17 2.17 -6.95
CA ASP A 40 -17.54 3.27 -6.22
C ASP A 40 -16.27 2.76 -5.50
N VAL A 41 -15.11 3.27 -5.90
CA VAL A 41 -13.81 2.84 -5.39
C VAL A 41 -13.11 4.00 -4.67
N LEU A 42 -12.53 3.71 -3.51
CA LEU A 42 -11.73 4.65 -2.73
C LEU A 42 -10.29 4.14 -2.58
N ASP A 43 -9.33 5.03 -2.82
CA ASP A 43 -7.92 4.83 -2.54
C ASP A 43 -7.51 5.76 -1.39
N VAL A 44 -7.11 5.21 -0.24
CA VAL A 44 -6.74 5.96 0.97
C VAL A 44 -5.22 5.97 1.12
N GLY A 45 -4.65 7.16 1.28
CA GLY A 45 -3.20 7.36 1.20
C GLY A 45 -2.74 7.37 -0.26
N THR A 46 -3.41 8.17 -1.08
CA THR A 46 -3.26 8.18 -2.55
C THR A 46 -1.85 8.56 -3.01
N SER A 47 -1.09 9.33 -2.22
CA SER A 47 0.23 9.84 -2.55
C SER A 47 0.27 10.47 -3.95
N ALA A 48 1.21 10.08 -4.81
CA ALA A 48 1.35 10.63 -6.17
C ALA A 48 0.35 10.03 -7.20
N GLY A 49 -0.57 9.14 -6.79
CA GLY A 49 -1.69 8.67 -7.61
C GLY A 49 -1.48 7.36 -8.37
N THR A 50 -0.45 6.60 -8.01
CA THR A 50 -0.16 5.30 -8.64
C THR A 50 -1.34 4.34 -8.65
N SER A 51 -2.03 4.20 -7.50
CA SER A 51 -3.21 3.34 -7.36
C SER A 51 -4.40 3.86 -8.17
N LEU A 52 -4.63 5.18 -8.22
CA LEU A 52 -5.70 5.79 -9.03
C LEU A 52 -5.51 5.50 -10.51
N ARG A 53 -4.27 5.62 -11.02
CA ARG A 53 -3.94 5.27 -12.41
C ARG A 53 -4.24 3.81 -12.69
N MET A 54 -3.75 2.91 -11.85
CA MET A 54 -3.99 1.47 -11.96
C MET A 54 -5.49 1.14 -11.99
N LEU A 55 -6.28 1.73 -11.10
CA LEU A 55 -7.72 1.51 -11.06
C LEU A 55 -8.42 1.97 -12.35
N ARG A 56 -7.99 3.09 -12.94
CA ARG A 56 -8.49 3.54 -14.26
C ARG A 56 -8.13 2.57 -15.38
N GLU A 57 -6.90 2.07 -15.37
CA GLU A 57 -6.43 1.07 -16.35
C GLU A 57 -7.22 -0.25 -16.23
N LEU A 58 -7.76 -0.55 -15.04
CA LEU A 58 -8.67 -1.68 -14.80
C LEU A 58 -10.12 -1.39 -15.23
N GLY A 59 -10.44 -0.19 -15.71
CA GLY A 59 -11.74 0.18 -16.23
C GLY A 59 -12.70 0.84 -15.22
N PHE A 60 -12.28 1.04 -13.96
CA PHE A 60 -13.13 1.73 -12.99
C PHE A 60 -13.35 3.19 -13.37
N SER A 61 -14.61 3.63 -13.35
CA SER A 61 -15.00 5.00 -13.73
C SER A 61 -15.28 5.92 -12.54
N LYS A 62 -15.62 5.35 -11.37
CA LYS A 62 -15.97 6.09 -10.15
C LYS A 62 -14.91 5.88 -9.08
N ILE A 63 -13.79 6.58 -9.24
CA ILE A 63 -12.64 6.49 -8.34
C ILE A 63 -12.52 7.78 -7.56
N ARG A 64 -12.32 7.69 -6.25
CA ARG A 64 -11.93 8.78 -5.36
C ARG A 64 -10.63 8.43 -4.67
N GLY A 65 -9.79 9.44 -4.49
CA GLY A 65 -8.62 9.37 -3.62
C GLY A 65 -8.88 10.12 -2.32
N LEU A 66 -8.10 9.81 -1.29
CA LEU A 66 -8.00 10.59 -0.06
C LEU A 66 -6.54 10.63 0.38
N ASP A 67 -6.06 11.82 0.71
CA ASP A 67 -4.74 12.00 1.31
C ASP A 67 -4.77 13.16 2.31
N GLN A 68 -3.89 13.11 3.31
CA GLN A 68 -3.73 14.20 4.27
C GLN A 68 -2.81 15.33 3.77
N SER A 69 -2.13 15.11 2.63
CA SER A 69 -1.16 16.06 2.07
C SER A 69 -1.76 16.88 0.93
N PRO A 70 -1.74 18.22 1.00
CA PRO A 70 -2.08 19.06 -0.15
C PRO A 70 -1.18 18.81 -1.37
N ASP A 71 0.06 18.36 -1.17
CA ASP A 71 0.98 18.03 -2.27
C ASP A 71 0.52 16.80 -3.04
N ALA A 72 0.05 15.74 -2.37
CA ALA A 72 -0.55 14.58 -3.01
C ALA A 72 -1.74 14.96 -3.91
N ILE A 73 -2.63 15.80 -3.38
CA ILE A 73 -3.79 16.32 -4.12
C ILE A 73 -3.34 17.06 -5.38
N ARG A 74 -2.34 17.96 -5.25
CA ARG A 74 -1.78 18.72 -6.36
C ARG A 74 -1.20 17.79 -7.43
N TYR A 75 -0.35 16.81 -7.06
CA TYR A 75 0.25 15.87 -8.01
C TYR A 75 -0.81 15.05 -8.76
N CYS A 76 -1.82 14.57 -8.05
CA CYS A 76 -2.92 13.84 -8.68
C CYS A 76 -3.72 14.72 -9.65
N ALA A 77 -3.96 16.00 -9.31
CA ALA A 77 -4.65 16.96 -10.17
C ALA A 77 -3.84 17.28 -11.41
N GLU A 78 -2.53 17.54 -11.28
CA GLU A 78 -1.61 17.79 -12.40
C GLU A 78 -1.55 16.61 -13.38
N LYS A 79 -1.63 15.38 -12.88
CA LYS A 79 -1.69 14.15 -13.67
C LYS A 79 -3.10 13.83 -14.20
N GLY A 80 -4.10 14.63 -13.87
CA GLY A 80 -5.49 14.41 -14.28
C GLY A 80 -6.10 13.11 -13.70
N LEU A 81 -5.66 12.63 -12.54
CA LEU A 81 -6.03 11.32 -11.99
C LEU A 81 -7.38 11.28 -11.25
N GLY A 82 -8.14 12.35 -11.25
CA GLY A 82 -9.48 12.41 -10.65
C GLY A 82 -9.53 13.24 -9.39
N THR A 83 -10.59 13.05 -8.60
CA THR A 83 -10.80 13.81 -7.37
C THR A 83 -10.09 13.12 -6.21
N VAL A 84 -9.20 13.85 -5.56
CA VAL A 84 -8.57 13.47 -4.29
C VAL A 84 -9.04 14.45 -3.22
N ASP A 85 -9.63 13.94 -2.17
CA ASP A 85 -10.10 14.72 -1.04
C ASP A 85 -8.99 14.87 0.00
N LEU A 86 -8.94 16.02 0.66
CA LEU A 86 -8.09 16.22 1.83
C LEU A 86 -8.78 15.58 3.05
N GLY A 87 -8.08 14.69 3.76
CA GLY A 87 -8.67 14.07 4.95
C GLY A 87 -7.73 13.13 5.69
N ASP A 88 -8.21 12.72 6.87
CA ASP A 88 -7.54 11.76 7.74
C ASP A 88 -8.25 10.40 7.63
N ILE A 89 -7.48 9.33 7.54
CA ILE A 89 -8.02 7.95 7.55
C ILE A 89 -8.79 7.63 8.84
N CYS A 90 -8.45 8.28 9.95
CA CYS A 90 -9.14 8.14 11.23
C CYS A 90 -10.46 8.92 11.31
N ALA A 91 -10.79 9.75 10.32
CA ALA A 91 -12.02 10.54 10.23
C ALA A 91 -12.39 10.78 8.77
N LEU A 92 -12.75 9.72 8.04
CA LEU A 92 -13.02 9.77 6.61
C LEU A 92 -14.21 10.69 6.29
N PRO A 93 -14.05 11.69 5.39
CA PRO A 93 -15.11 12.67 5.06
C PRO A 93 -16.13 12.10 4.07
N PHE A 94 -16.54 10.85 4.27
CA PHE A 94 -17.47 10.16 3.40
C PHE A 94 -18.64 9.55 4.21
N ASP A 95 -19.78 9.42 3.54
CA ASP A 95 -20.97 8.77 4.11
C ASP A 95 -20.72 7.28 4.37
N ASP A 96 -21.50 6.72 5.28
CA ASP A 96 -21.53 5.30 5.56
C ASP A 96 -21.95 4.48 4.33
N CYS A 97 -21.41 3.28 4.19
CA CYS A 97 -21.82 2.32 3.16
C CYS A 97 -21.79 2.88 1.73
N ARG A 98 -20.75 3.64 1.39
CA ARG A 98 -20.61 4.30 0.09
C ARG A 98 -19.83 3.48 -0.93
N PHE A 99 -18.75 2.83 -0.53
CA PHE A 99 -17.78 2.24 -1.46
C PHE A 99 -17.94 0.72 -1.59
N ASP A 100 -17.72 0.22 -2.80
CA ASP A 100 -17.71 -1.20 -3.15
C ASP A 100 -16.33 -1.84 -3.00
N LEU A 101 -15.26 -1.01 -3.08
CA LEU A 101 -13.88 -1.41 -2.89
C LEU A 101 -13.11 -0.25 -2.26
N VAL A 102 -12.32 -0.54 -1.23
CA VAL A 102 -11.37 0.40 -0.63
C VAL A 102 -9.98 -0.20 -0.68
N LEU A 103 -9.01 0.59 -1.15
CA LEU A 103 -7.59 0.32 -1.04
C LEU A 103 -7.02 1.15 0.11
N ALA A 104 -6.28 0.50 1.02
CA ALA A 104 -5.53 1.11 2.11
C ALA A 104 -4.13 0.50 2.11
N THR A 105 -3.28 0.98 1.18
CA THR A 105 -1.99 0.35 0.87
C THR A 105 -0.85 1.15 1.48
N ASP A 106 -0.19 0.54 2.47
CA ASP A 106 0.90 1.13 3.25
C ASP A 106 0.51 2.50 3.83
N ILE A 107 -0.59 2.51 4.61
CA ILE A 107 -1.14 3.72 5.24
C ILE A 107 -1.41 3.53 6.74
N ILE A 108 -1.86 2.35 7.20
CA ILE A 108 -2.26 2.16 8.60
C ILE A 108 -1.08 2.12 9.56
N GLU A 109 0.14 1.90 9.08
CA GLU A 109 1.38 2.00 9.86
C GLU A 109 1.75 3.43 10.23
N HIS A 110 1.19 4.43 9.56
CA HIS A 110 1.47 5.84 9.81
C HIS A 110 0.61 6.45 10.93
N VAL A 111 -0.50 5.81 11.31
CA VAL A 111 -1.43 6.35 12.29
C VAL A 111 -1.20 5.78 13.69
N GLU A 112 -1.53 6.56 14.72
CA GLU A 112 -1.40 6.10 16.13
C GLU A 112 -2.46 5.05 16.47
N ASP A 113 -3.73 5.27 16.08
CA ASP A 113 -4.85 4.36 16.30
C ASP A 113 -5.25 3.67 15.00
N ASP A 114 -4.60 2.57 14.69
CA ASP A 114 -4.88 1.76 13.51
C ASP A 114 -6.24 1.04 13.59
N LEU A 115 -6.74 0.76 14.80
CA LEU A 115 -8.09 0.21 14.96
C LEU A 115 -9.16 1.25 14.64
N LEU A 116 -8.95 2.52 14.96
CA LEU A 116 -9.86 3.61 14.55
C LEU A 116 -9.87 3.74 13.04
N ALA A 117 -8.69 3.74 12.41
CA ALA A 117 -8.57 3.75 10.94
C ALA A 117 -9.33 2.58 10.30
N LEU A 118 -9.16 1.36 10.80
CA LEU A 118 -9.88 0.18 10.30
C LEU A 118 -11.40 0.29 10.50
N ARG A 119 -11.88 0.87 11.62
CA ARG A 119 -13.32 1.12 11.84
C ARG A 119 -13.88 2.13 10.83
N GLU A 120 -13.15 3.18 10.53
CA GLU A 120 -13.54 4.19 9.53
C GLU A 120 -13.57 3.58 8.10
N LEU A 121 -12.55 2.80 7.72
CA LEU A 121 -12.55 2.04 6.47
C LEU A 121 -13.78 1.12 6.38
N ARG A 122 -14.12 0.46 7.49
CA ARG A 122 -15.32 -0.38 7.55
C ARG A 122 -16.60 0.44 7.42
N ARG A 123 -16.68 1.60 8.08
CA ARG A 123 -17.87 2.46 8.07
C ARG A 123 -18.24 2.87 6.63
N VAL A 124 -17.25 3.27 5.86
CA VAL A 124 -17.48 3.77 4.48
C VAL A 124 -17.68 2.66 3.44
N LEU A 125 -17.27 1.42 3.71
CA LEU A 125 -17.52 0.28 2.84
C LEU A 125 -18.99 -0.17 2.92
N LYS A 126 -19.56 -0.62 1.81
CA LYS A 126 -20.86 -1.30 1.79
C LYS A 126 -20.78 -2.68 2.46
N PRO A 127 -21.88 -3.23 3.01
CA PRO A 127 -21.90 -4.64 3.45
C PRO A 127 -21.50 -5.58 2.30
N GLY A 128 -20.61 -6.51 2.57
CA GLY A 128 -20.07 -7.43 1.56
C GLY A 128 -18.99 -6.83 0.64
N ALA A 129 -18.69 -5.54 0.74
CA ALA A 129 -17.66 -4.87 -0.05
C ALA A 129 -16.23 -5.25 0.40
N TYR A 130 -15.25 -4.95 -0.46
CA TYR A 130 -13.89 -5.40 -0.30
C TYR A 130 -12.97 -4.31 0.26
N LEU A 131 -12.08 -4.72 1.16
CA LEU A 131 -10.94 -3.96 1.64
C LEU A 131 -9.64 -4.67 1.21
N LEU A 132 -8.77 -3.96 0.51
CA LEU A 132 -7.41 -4.40 0.22
C LEU A 132 -6.45 -3.58 1.08
N VAL A 133 -5.73 -4.24 1.98
CA VAL A 133 -4.74 -3.63 2.86
C VAL A 133 -3.36 -4.20 2.57
N THR A 134 -2.34 -3.35 2.51
CA THR A 134 -0.95 -3.77 2.62
C THR A 134 -0.24 -3.03 3.74
N VAL A 135 0.75 -3.69 4.33
CA VAL A 135 1.57 -3.14 5.42
C VAL A 135 3.01 -3.63 5.33
N PRO A 136 3.99 -2.85 5.79
CA PRO A 136 5.35 -3.31 6.02
C PRO A 136 5.38 -4.31 7.18
N THR A 137 6.25 -5.32 7.07
CA THR A 137 6.28 -6.41 8.04
C THR A 137 7.61 -6.49 8.78
N PHE A 138 7.57 -7.12 9.96
CA PHE A 138 8.69 -7.44 10.85
C PHE A 138 9.53 -6.24 11.30
N GLU A 139 9.48 -5.93 12.59
CA GLU A 139 10.27 -4.87 13.22
C GLU A 139 11.78 -5.00 12.97
N ILE A 140 12.30 -6.21 12.78
CA ILE A 140 13.72 -6.43 12.45
C ILE A 140 14.13 -5.77 11.12
N LEU A 141 13.16 -5.55 10.22
CA LEU A 141 13.34 -4.86 8.95
C LEU A 141 13.23 -3.34 9.06
N TRP A 142 13.03 -2.77 10.26
CA TRP A 142 12.98 -1.32 10.43
C TRP A 142 14.21 -0.68 9.78
N GLY A 143 14.06 0.36 9.01
CA GLY A 143 15.14 1.00 8.27
C GLY A 143 14.92 2.49 8.09
N LEU A 144 15.79 3.12 7.33
CA LEU A 144 15.76 4.55 7.07
C LEU A 144 14.42 5.00 6.47
N GLU A 145 13.84 4.18 5.59
CA GLU A 145 12.54 4.48 4.95
C GLU A 145 11.42 4.59 5.97
N ASP A 146 11.44 3.75 7.02
CA ASP A 146 10.45 3.83 8.09
C ASP A 146 10.55 5.15 8.86
N ASP A 147 11.79 5.61 9.11
CA ASP A 147 12.03 6.88 9.82
C ASP A 147 11.61 8.09 8.96
N VAL A 148 11.99 8.10 7.67
CA VAL A 148 11.66 9.18 6.71
C VAL A 148 10.16 9.24 6.43
N SER A 149 9.51 8.09 6.34
CA SER A 149 8.06 7.99 6.13
C SER A 149 7.25 8.17 7.41
N HIS A 150 7.91 8.34 8.57
CA HIS A 150 7.29 8.48 9.89
C HIS A 150 6.38 7.30 10.26
N HIS A 151 6.80 6.07 9.92
CA HIS A 151 6.09 4.87 10.36
C HIS A 151 6.03 4.82 11.89
N LYS A 152 4.94 4.30 12.43
CA LYS A 152 4.75 4.06 13.86
C LYS A 152 5.04 2.61 14.23
N ARG A 153 4.89 1.71 13.25
CA ARG A 153 5.01 0.26 13.45
C ARG A 153 5.20 -0.51 12.16
N ARG A 154 5.69 -1.73 12.32
CA ARG A 154 5.63 -2.80 11.32
C ARG A 154 4.80 -3.94 11.87
N TYR A 155 4.14 -4.67 11.01
CA TYR A 155 3.18 -5.71 11.41
C TYR A 155 3.75 -7.12 11.26
N ARG A 156 3.11 -8.05 11.96
CA ARG A 156 3.10 -9.46 11.59
C ARG A 156 1.73 -9.80 11.03
N LEU A 157 1.68 -10.71 10.06
CA LEU A 157 0.41 -11.07 9.42
C LEU A 157 -0.66 -11.55 10.42
N PRO A 158 -0.37 -12.39 11.44
CA PRO A 158 -1.35 -12.76 12.44
C PRO A 158 -1.91 -11.58 13.24
N GLU A 159 -1.07 -10.59 13.56
CA GLU A 159 -1.48 -9.36 14.25
C GLU A 159 -2.45 -8.54 13.40
N LEU A 160 -2.14 -8.34 12.10
CA LEU A 160 -3.02 -7.64 11.17
C LEU A 160 -4.37 -8.35 11.02
N LEU A 161 -4.36 -9.69 10.92
CA LEU A 161 -5.58 -10.49 10.85
C LEU A 161 -6.44 -10.36 12.11
N GLU A 162 -5.81 -10.31 13.28
CA GLU A 162 -6.52 -10.11 14.56
C GLU A 162 -7.18 -8.71 14.59
N LYS A 163 -6.48 -7.65 14.20
CA LYS A 163 -7.03 -6.28 14.14
C LYS A 163 -8.20 -6.18 13.16
N LEU A 164 -8.10 -6.82 11.99
CA LEU A 164 -9.19 -6.89 11.02
C LEU A 164 -10.42 -7.62 11.60
N ASN A 165 -10.22 -8.74 12.29
CA ASN A 165 -11.32 -9.46 12.96
C ASN A 165 -11.95 -8.61 14.07
N GLN A 166 -11.16 -7.91 14.90
CA GLN A 166 -11.65 -7.01 15.94
C GLN A 166 -12.49 -5.85 15.38
N THR A 167 -12.26 -5.48 14.13
CA THR A 167 -13.02 -4.45 13.42
C THR A 167 -14.09 -5.02 12.50
N ASN A 168 -14.48 -6.30 12.68
CA ASN A 168 -15.52 -7.00 11.93
C ASN A 168 -15.29 -7.05 10.41
N PHE A 169 -14.04 -7.21 10.00
CA PHE A 169 -13.69 -7.66 8.67
C PHE A 169 -13.48 -9.17 8.65
N VAL A 170 -13.78 -9.80 7.52
CA VAL A 170 -13.50 -11.21 7.26
C VAL A 170 -12.38 -11.33 6.24
N PRO A 171 -11.15 -11.65 6.65
CA PRO A 171 -10.06 -11.90 5.72
C PRO A 171 -10.36 -13.10 4.82
N SER A 172 -10.27 -12.92 3.51
CA SER A 172 -10.53 -13.95 2.50
C SER A 172 -9.25 -14.45 1.82
N GLN A 173 -8.29 -13.55 1.60
CA GLN A 173 -6.98 -13.88 1.05
C GLN A 173 -5.91 -13.07 1.78
N TYR A 174 -4.82 -13.74 2.18
CA TYR A 174 -3.72 -13.09 2.88
C TYR A 174 -2.42 -13.86 2.70
N PHE A 175 -1.33 -13.12 2.54
CA PHE A 175 0.01 -13.67 2.36
C PHE A 175 1.07 -12.58 2.54
N TYR A 176 2.32 -13.02 2.78
CA TYR A 176 3.48 -12.16 2.65
C TYR A 176 3.91 -12.07 1.19
N PHE A 177 4.46 -10.94 0.77
CA PHE A 177 5.08 -10.74 -0.53
C PHE A 177 6.40 -9.99 -0.39
N ASN A 178 7.15 -9.86 -1.48
CA ASN A 178 8.55 -9.45 -1.46
C ASN A 178 9.38 -10.44 -0.59
N TYR A 179 9.10 -11.72 -0.74
CA TYR A 179 9.73 -12.77 0.05
C TYR A 179 11.10 -13.18 -0.47
N LEU A 180 11.32 -13.09 -1.78
CA LEU A 180 12.62 -13.40 -2.41
C LEU A 180 13.70 -12.40 -2.01
N LEU A 181 13.32 -11.13 -1.80
CA LEU A 181 14.24 -10.07 -1.38
C LEU A 181 14.31 -9.91 0.14
N PHE A 182 13.60 -10.71 0.92
CA PHE A 182 13.57 -10.59 2.38
C PHE A 182 14.98 -10.66 2.99
N LEU A 183 15.74 -11.71 2.69
CA LEU A 183 17.09 -11.90 3.22
C LEU A 183 18.09 -10.85 2.70
N PRO A 184 18.14 -10.53 1.40
CA PRO A 184 18.96 -9.43 0.90
C PRO A 184 18.68 -8.09 1.57
N ILE A 185 17.39 -7.72 1.70
CA ILE A 185 16.99 -6.46 2.34
C ILE A 185 17.36 -6.48 3.83
N LEU A 186 17.11 -7.57 4.55
CA LEU A 186 17.50 -7.72 5.95
C LEU A 186 19.02 -7.55 6.11
N ALA A 187 19.81 -8.24 5.30
CA ALA A 187 21.27 -8.15 5.36
C ALA A 187 21.75 -6.70 5.10
N THR A 188 21.21 -6.04 4.07
CA THR A 188 21.55 -4.65 3.74
C THR A 188 21.21 -3.72 4.91
N ARG A 189 20.02 -3.82 5.49
CA ARG A 189 19.59 -2.99 6.63
C ARG A 189 20.43 -3.23 7.88
N LEU A 190 20.80 -4.47 8.17
CA LEU A 190 21.71 -4.79 9.28
C LEU A 190 23.11 -4.19 9.07
N ILE A 191 23.67 -4.31 7.85
CA ILE A 191 24.96 -3.71 7.51
C ILE A 191 24.87 -2.18 7.64
N MET A 192 23.87 -1.54 7.09
CA MET A 192 23.68 -0.07 7.17
C MET A 192 23.61 0.42 8.62
N ARG A 193 22.93 -0.33 9.50
CA ARG A 193 22.91 -0.03 10.95
C ARG A 193 24.30 -0.15 11.58
N MET A 194 25.09 -1.17 11.21
CA MET A 194 26.44 -1.40 11.77
C MET A 194 27.42 -0.30 11.37
N ILE A 195 27.34 0.20 10.13
CA ILE A 195 28.29 1.20 9.59
C ILE A 195 27.77 2.63 9.70
N ASN A 196 26.58 2.81 10.30
CA ASN A 196 25.94 4.12 10.56
C ASN A 196 25.89 5.04 9.33
N VAL A 197 25.56 4.46 8.15
CA VAL A 197 25.47 5.21 6.88
C VAL A 197 24.28 6.13 6.92
N LYS A 198 24.51 7.41 6.65
CA LYS A 198 23.46 8.41 6.44
C LYS A 198 23.23 8.56 4.94
N VAL A 199 22.21 7.89 4.41
CA VAL A 199 21.70 8.11 3.04
C VAL A 199 20.38 8.88 3.19
N ALA A 200 20.06 9.75 2.26
CA ALA A 200 18.83 10.56 2.38
C ALA A 200 17.56 9.73 2.20
N THR A 201 17.55 8.76 1.28
CA THR A 201 16.47 7.79 1.09
C THR A 201 16.99 6.48 0.51
N GLU A 202 16.31 5.34 0.78
CA GLU A 202 16.63 4.05 0.13
C GLU A 202 16.42 4.12 -1.40
N GLY A 203 15.54 5.01 -1.88
CA GLY A 203 15.28 5.24 -3.31
C GLY A 203 16.48 5.81 -4.08
N GLU A 204 17.42 6.51 -3.43
CA GLU A 204 18.64 7.03 -4.08
C GLU A 204 19.61 5.91 -4.50
N ILE A 205 19.49 4.73 -3.91
CA ILE A 205 20.31 3.57 -4.25
C ILE A 205 19.84 2.91 -5.55
N ASN A 206 18.66 3.31 -6.06
CA ASN A 206 18.08 2.69 -7.23
C ASN A 206 18.70 3.21 -8.53
N THR A 207 19.61 2.45 -9.09
CA THR A 207 20.18 2.71 -10.42
C THR A 207 19.35 2.01 -11.51
N ALA A 208 19.48 2.46 -12.77
CA ALA A 208 18.82 1.80 -13.91
C ALA A 208 19.16 0.30 -14.00
N TRP A 209 20.36 -0.08 -13.57
CA TRP A 209 20.79 -1.49 -13.55
C TRP A 209 20.06 -2.29 -12.45
N THR A 210 20.02 -1.77 -11.23
CA THR A 210 19.30 -2.44 -10.12
C THR A 210 17.83 -2.62 -10.46
N ASN A 211 17.21 -1.62 -11.07
CA ASN A 211 15.82 -1.69 -11.51
C ASN A 211 15.61 -2.79 -12.58
N ARG A 212 16.55 -2.94 -13.54
CA ARG A 212 16.49 -3.98 -14.59
C ARG A 212 16.52 -5.39 -14.00
N VAL A 213 17.26 -5.61 -12.91
CA VAL A 213 17.37 -6.92 -12.25
C VAL A 213 16.21 -7.17 -11.28
N LEU A 214 15.87 -6.16 -10.46
CA LEU A 214 14.87 -6.32 -9.41
C LEU A 214 13.44 -6.37 -9.95
N ALA A 215 13.13 -5.67 -11.06
CA ALA A 215 11.78 -5.65 -11.60
C ALA A 215 11.26 -7.04 -12.02
N PRO A 216 11.98 -7.86 -12.81
CA PRO A 216 11.51 -9.20 -13.16
C PRO A 216 11.48 -10.13 -11.93
N LEU A 217 12.45 -10.01 -11.01
CA LEU A 217 12.47 -10.81 -9.78
C LEU A 217 11.26 -10.50 -8.89
N PHE A 218 10.97 -9.22 -8.65
CA PHE A 218 9.84 -8.82 -7.85
C PHE A 218 8.50 -9.11 -8.54
N ARG A 219 8.44 -8.98 -9.88
CA ARG A 219 7.26 -9.42 -10.64
C ARG A 219 6.98 -10.91 -10.46
N PHE A 220 8.02 -11.74 -10.50
CA PHE A 220 7.87 -13.18 -10.22
C PHE A 220 7.40 -13.44 -8.80
N ASP A 221 7.99 -12.74 -7.81
CA ASP A 221 7.60 -12.80 -6.40
C ASP A 221 6.10 -12.53 -6.22
N VAL A 222 5.63 -11.37 -6.69
CA VAL A 222 4.23 -10.94 -6.48
C VAL A 222 3.21 -11.82 -7.21
N LEU A 223 3.58 -12.45 -8.33
CA LEU A 223 2.71 -13.38 -9.06
C LEU A 223 2.64 -14.76 -8.40
N THR A 224 3.69 -15.15 -7.69
CA THR A 224 3.76 -16.47 -7.03
C THR A 224 3.32 -16.42 -5.57
N ALA A 225 3.52 -15.31 -4.87
CA ALA A 225 3.20 -15.13 -3.45
C ALA A 225 1.76 -15.57 -3.06
N PRO A 226 0.69 -15.25 -3.83
CA PRO A 226 -0.66 -15.67 -3.50
C PRO A 226 -0.86 -17.19 -3.46
N ARG A 227 -0.06 -17.93 -4.24
CA ARG A 227 -0.13 -19.41 -4.35
C ARG A 227 0.82 -20.09 -3.37
N VAL A 228 2.06 -19.59 -3.29
CA VAL A 228 3.13 -20.16 -2.44
C VAL A 228 2.85 -19.89 -0.97
N ARG A 229 2.25 -18.73 -0.64
CA ARG A 229 1.99 -18.24 0.73
C ARG A 229 3.25 -18.35 1.61
N PRO A 230 4.32 -17.64 1.24
CA PRO A 230 5.58 -17.73 1.96
C PRO A 230 5.40 -17.36 3.44
N PRO A 231 6.19 -17.97 4.36
CA PRO A 231 6.07 -17.71 5.79
C PRO A 231 6.64 -16.36 6.23
N ILE A 232 7.39 -15.70 5.35
CA ILE A 232 8.01 -14.38 5.56
C ILE A 232 7.99 -13.56 4.27
N GLY A 233 8.05 -12.25 4.39
CA GLY A 233 8.18 -11.30 3.29
C GLY A 233 8.36 -9.90 3.86
N VAL A 234 8.80 -8.96 3.05
CA VAL A 234 9.03 -7.56 3.47
C VAL A 234 7.71 -6.83 3.71
N SER A 235 6.65 -7.29 3.05
CA SER A 235 5.30 -6.75 3.19
C SER A 235 4.25 -7.85 3.26
N ALA A 236 3.09 -7.54 3.81
CA ALA A 236 1.91 -8.41 3.80
C ALA A 236 0.75 -7.74 3.05
N LEU A 237 -0.07 -8.57 2.42
CA LEU A 237 -1.33 -8.17 1.81
C LEU A 237 -2.46 -8.95 2.48
N VAL A 238 -3.54 -8.26 2.79
CA VAL A 238 -4.81 -8.86 3.20
C VAL A 238 -5.93 -8.29 2.34
N LEU A 239 -6.68 -9.18 1.73
CA LEU A 239 -7.98 -8.91 1.15
C LEU A 239 -9.04 -9.38 2.14
N ALA A 240 -9.92 -8.48 2.53
CA ALA A 240 -11.00 -8.76 3.47
C ALA A 240 -12.34 -8.25 2.96
N THR A 241 -13.43 -8.77 3.50
CA THR A 241 -14.79 -8.27 3.23
C THR A 241 -15.40 -7.68 4.49
N ARG A 242 -16.19 -6.61 4.34
CA ARG A 242 -17.03 -6.09 5.41
C ARG A 242 -18.19 -7.05 5.67
N GLN A 243 -18.32 -7.53 6.90
CA GLN A 243 -19.58 -8.14 7.38
C GLN A 243 -20.67 -7.10 7.60
#